data_00eb466921d08865b2e089f75c975732
#
_entry.id   00eb466921d08865b2e089f75c975732
#
_cell.length_a   1.000
_cell.length_b   1.000
_cell.length_c   1.000
_cell.angle_alpha   90.00
_cell.angle_beta   90.00
_cell.angle_gamma   90.00
#
_symmetry.space_group_name_H-M   'P 1'
#
loop_
_entity.id
_entity.type
_entity.pdbx_description
1 polymer ?
#
loop_
_entity_poly.entity_id
_entity_poly.type
_entity_poly.pdbx_seq_one_letter_code
_entity_poly.pdbx_strand_id
1 'polypeptide(L)'
;ATETQNEKVKVKVETVSVQDVEQLSEFTATVEANIKNNIAPQTPFRIEKIFAEVGDHVKAGQLLAKMDATSLKQAKIQLDNQEIEFKRIDELYKVGGASKSAWDAQKTSLEVARETYKNLVENTQLLSPISGIVTARNYDSGDMYSGGNPIYTVEEIRPVKLMVNVSESLFTKVKKGHEVDIRLDVYGDEVFKGKVNLVYPTIDPATRTFPVEIKIANSDERVRPGMFARVTMSFGHMDHVVAPDRSIVKQSGAGDR
;
A
#
# COMPACT_ATOMS: atom_id res chain seq x y z
N ALA A 1 -25.01 -54.07 61.98
CA ALA A 1 -24.03 -54.23 60.97
C ALA A 1 -24.66 -53.87 59.63
N THR A 2 -24.32 -52.68 59.08
CA THR A 2 -24.86 -52.20 57.83
C THR A 2 -23.75 -52.43 56.80
N GLU A 3 -23.96 -53.39 55.90
CA GLU A 3 -23.04 -53.62 54.75
C GLU A 3 -23.18 -52.48 53.76
N THR A 4 -22.11 -51.72 53.55
CA THR A 4 -21.99 -50.74 52.53
C THR A 4 -21.76 -51.46 51.22
N GLN A 5 -22.77 -51.55 50.34
CA GLN A 5 -22.62 -52.02 48.95
C GLN A 5 -21.77 -51.07 48.23
N ASN A 6 -20.58 -51.57 47.85
CA ASN A 6 -19.64 -50.83 46.94
C ASN A 6 -20.12 -50.99 45.51
N GLU A 7 -20.97 -50.04 45.03
CA GLU A 7 -21.39 -49.99 43.62
C GLU A 7 -20.17 -49.70 42.76
N LYS A 8 -19.77 -50.70 42.00
CA LYS A 8 -18.72 -50.56 40.99
C LYS A 8 -19.25 -49.68 39.83
N VAL A 9 -18.83 -48.44 39.81
CA VAL A 9 -19.13 -47.54 38.69
C VAL A 9 -18.46 -48.07 37.43
N LYS A 10 -19.24 -48.41 36.41
CA LYS A 10 -18.71 -48.82 35.10
C LYS A 10 -18.18 -47.59 34.38
N VAL A 11 -16.88 -47.50 34.20
CA VAL A 11 -16.21 -46.44 33.42
C VAL A 11 -15.85 -47.02 32.02
N LYS A 12 -16.17 -46.26 31.01
CA LYS A 12 -15.74 -46.54 29.62
C LYS A 12 -14.36 -45.89 29.43
N VAL A 13 -13.37 -46.69 29.12
CA VAL A 13 -12.00 -46.21 28.85
C VAL A 13 -11.82 -46.13 27.33
N GLU A 14 -11.43 -44.97 26.82
CA GLU A 14 -11.04 -44.79 25.44
C GLU A 14 -9.54 -44.50 25.36
N THR A 15 -8.90 -44.97 24.32
CA THR A 15 -7.46 -44.79 24.13
C THR A 15 -7.19 -43.37 23.60
N VAL A 16 -6.31 -42.67 24.28
CA VAL A 16 -5.81 -41.35 23.88
C VAL A 16 -4.73 -41.58 22.84
N SER A 17 -4.83 -40.92 21.70
CA SER A 17 -3.83 -40.97 20.61
C SER A 17 -3.13 -39.64 20.45
N VAL A 18 -1.85 -39.68 20.16
CA VAL A 18 -1.10 -38.51 19.70
C VAL A 18 -1.39 -38.32 18.22
N GLN A 19 -1.89 -37.19 17.83
CA GLN A 19 -2.09 -36.81 16.44
C GLN A 19 -1.22 -35.60 16.12
N ASP A 20 -0.62 -35.62 14.94
CA ASP A 20 0.08 -34.48 14.39
C ASP A 20 -0.95 -33.45 13.89
N VAL A 21 -1.01 -32.29 14.53
CA VAL A 21 -1.96 -31.23 14.24
C VAL A 21 -1.21 -30.01 13.71
N GLU A 22 -1.62 -29.54 12.53
CA GLU A 22 -1.07 -28.32 11.96
C GLU A 22 -1.46 -27.10 12.82
N GLN A 23 -0.47 -26.33 13.24
CA GLN A 23 -0.69 -25.10 13.99
C GLN A 23 -1.09 -23.98 13.04
N LEU A 24 -2.38 -23.74 12.89
CA LEU A 24 -2.94 -22.64 12.11
C LEU A 24 -3.28 -21.45 13.02
N SER A 25 -3.00 -20.26 12.53
CA SER A 25 -3.48 -19.02 13.14
C SER A 25 -4.20 -18.18 12.10
N GLU A 26 -5.34 -17.63 12.50
CA GLU A 26 -6.16 -16.75 11.66
C GLU A 26 -5.98 -15.30 12.08
N PHE A 27 -5.78 -14.43 11.12
CA PHE A 27 -5.65 -12.99 11.27
C PHE A 27 -6.66 -12.30 10.38
N THR A 28 -7.10 -11.11 10.76
CA THR A 28 -7.96 -10.26 9.94
C THR A 28 -7.20 -9.06 9.42
N ALA A 29 -7.52 -8.64 8.20
CA ALA A 29 -6.92 -7.48 7.57
C ALA A 29 -7.88 -6.83 6.57
N THR A 30 -7.59 -5.60 6.19
CA THR A 30 -8.22 -4.96 5.05
C THR A 30 -7.23 -4.96 3.89
N VAL A 31 -7.73 -5.27 2.70
CA VAL A 31 -6.93 -5.19 1.47
C VAL A 31 -6.57 -3.73 1.19
N GLU A 32 -5.31 -3.47 0.88
CA GLU A 32 -4.81 -2.16 0.49
C GLU A 32 -4.17 -2.23 -0.91
N ALA A 33 -4.17 -1.10 -1.60
CA ALA A 33 -3.36 -0.96 -2.81
C ALA A 33 -1.87 -1.12 -2.47
N ASN A 34 -1.08 -1.67 -3.39
CA ASN A 34 0.38 -1.74 -3.22
C ASN A 34 0.99 -0.33 -3.09
N ILE A 35 0.57 0.57 -3.97
CA ILE A 35 0.91 2.00 -3.93
C ILE A 35 -0.38 2.80 -4.15
N LYS A 36 -0.52 3.88 -3.39
CA LYS A 36 -1.62 4.85 -3.54
C LYS A 36 -1.02 6.23 -3.66
N ASN A 37 -1.30 6.92 -4.76
CA ASN A 37 -0.82 8.26 -5.01
C ASN A 37 -1.99 9.23 -5.17
N ASN A 38 -1.90 10.32 -4.42
CA ASN A 38 -2.77 11.47 -4.53
C ASN A 38 -2.09 12.52 -5.40
N ILE A 39 -2.74 12.91 -6.48
CA ILE A 39 -2.17 13.75 -7.54
C ILE A 39 -2.87 15.10 -7.56
N ALA A 40 -2.10 16.14 -7.34
CA ALA A 40 -2.56 17.52 -7.34
C ALA A 40 -1.41 18.47 -7.70
N PRO A 41 -1.67 19.65 -8.27
CA PRO A 41 -0.65 20.67 -8.45
C PRO A 41 -0.22 21.26 -7.08
N GLN A 42 1.01 21.77 -7.00
CA GLN A 42 1.52 22.37 -5.76
C GLN A 42 0.94 23.76 -5.47
N THR A 43 0.44 24.42 -6.50
CA THR A 43 -0.15 25.77 -6.43
C THR A 43 -1.56 25.79 -6.99
N PRO A 44 -2.38 26.78 -6.62
CA PRO A 44 -3.72 26.92 -7.17
C PRO A 44 -3.71 27.12 -8.69
N PHE A 45 -4.52 26.35 -9.40
CA PHE A 45 -4.74 26.45 -10.84
C PHE A 45 -6.17 26.15 -11.22
N ARG A 46 -6.65 26.77 -12.31
CA ARG A 46 -7.90 26.36 -12.96
C ARG A 46 -7.63 25.10 -13.80
N ILE A 47 -8.52 24.13 -13.71
CA ILE A 47 -8.47 22.90 -14.52
C ILE A 47 -9.00 23.25 -15.92
N GLU A 48 -8.14 23.15 -16.94
CA GLU A 48 -8.53 23.37 -18.33
C GLU A 48 -9.25 22.14 -18.89
N LYS A 49 -8.67 20.94 -18.67
CA LYS A 49 -9.19 19.71 -19.24
C LYS A 49 -8.84 18.49 -18.41
N ILE A 50 -9.80 17.58 -18.29
CA ILE A 50 -9.71 16.25 -17.70
C ILE A 50 -9.54 15.22 -18.82
N PHE A 51 -8.64 14.24 -18.65
CA PHE A 51 -8.34 13.19 -19.64
C PHE A 51 -8.57 11.77 -19.13
N ALA A 52 -8.74 11.59 -17.82
CA ALA A 52 -8.96 10.29 -17.20
C ALA A 52 -10.15 10.31 -16.26
N GLU A 53 -10.92 9.25 -16.27
CA GLU A 53 -12.10 9.07 -15.43
C GLU A 53 -11.86 7.98 -14.36
N VAL A 54 -12.74 7.94 -13.34
CA VAL A 54 -12.70 6.88 -12.33
C VAL A 54 -12.94 5.53 -12.98
N GLY A 55 -12.05 4.58 -12.69
CA GLY A 55 -12.05 3.25 -13.28
C GLY A 55 -11.08 3.08 -14.46
N ASP A 56 -10.53 4.16 -14.99
CA ASP A 56 -9.56 4.07 -16.08
C ASP A 56 -8.22 3.50 -15.60
N HIS A 57 -7.63 2.64 -16.44
CA HIS A 57 -6.25 2.19 -16.27
C HIS A 57 -5.30 3.20 -16.89
N VAL A 58 -4.36 3.67 -16.11
CA VAL A 58 -3.38 4.66 -16.51
C VAL A 58 -1.96 4.12 -16.37
N LYS A 59 -1.05 4.62 -17.21
CA LYS A 59 0.37 4.28 -17.16
C LYS A 59 1.16 5.38 -16.46
N ALA A 60 2.29 5.02 -15.87
CA ALA A 60 3.25 6.00 -15.37
C ALA A 60 3.64 6.99 -16.49
N GLY A 61 3.60 8.27 -16.21
CA GLY A 61 3.83 9.36 -17.17
C GLY A 61 2.62 9.72 -18.04
N GLN A 62 1.47 9.06 -17.91
CA GLN A 62 0.26 9.42 -18.64
C GLN A 62 -0.33 10.72 -18.13
N LEU A 63 -0.73 11.61 -19.04
CA LEU A 63 -1.39 12.88 -18.74
C LEU A 63 -2.83 12.62 -18.24
N LEU A 64 -3.14 13.06 -17.03
CA LEU A 64 -4.44 12.89 -16.39
C LEU A 64 -5.30 14.17 -16.48
N ALA A 65 -4.68 15.32 -16.28
CA ALA A 65 -5.34 16.61 -16.39
C ALA A 65 -4.38 17.69 -16.86
N LYS A 66 -4.93 18.72 -17.49
CA LYS A 66 -4.22 19.91 -17.91
C LYS A 66 -4.80 21.13 -17.20
N MET A 67 -3.92 21.93 -16.61
CA MET A 67 -4.27 23.20 -15.97
C MET A 67 -4.17 24.36 -16.95
N ASP A 68 -4.73 25.51 -16.60
CA ASP A 68 -4.53 26.75 -17.35
C ASP A 68 -3.05 27.02 -17.59
N ALA A 69 -2.69 27.21 -18.84
CA ALA A 69 -1.31 27.31 -19.28
C ALA A 69 -0.83 28.74 -19.52
N THR A 70 -1.54 29.76 -19.06
CA THR A 70 -1.19 31.18 -19.30
C THR A 70 0.18 31.51 -18.72
N SER A 71 0.43 31.17 -17.45
CA SER A 71 1.72 31.38 -16.79
C SER A 71 2.83 30.54 -17.43
N LEU A 72 2.52 29.34 -17.87
CA LEU A 72 3.47 28.47 -18.58
C LEU A 72 3.94 29.08 -19.89
N LYS A 73 3.01 29.65 -20.68
CA LYS A 73 3.34 30.34 -21.94
C LYS A 73 4.24 31.54 -21.71
N GLN A 74 3.96 32.35 -20.67
CA GLN A 74 4.80 33.51 -20.29
C GLN A 74 6.20 33.04 -19.88
N ALA A 75 6.32 32.00 -19.04
CA ALA A 75 7.61 31.47 -18.64
C ALA A 75 8.40 30.87 -19.81
N LYS A 76 7.72 30.26 -20.80
CA LYS A 76 8.37 29.78 -22.02
C LYS A 76 8.99 30.92 -22.83
N ILE A 77 8.28 32.03 -23.01
CA ILE A 77 8.81 33.21 -23.69
C ILE A 77 10.02 33.77 -22.95
N GLN A 78 9.94 33.83 -21.62
CA GLN A 78 11.07 34.31 -20.80
C GLN A 78 12.28 33.38 -20.90
N LEU A 79 12.08 32.07 -20.88
CA LEU A 79 13.13 31.08 -21.07
C LEU A 79 13.79 31.23 -22.45
N ASP A 80 13.01 31.33 -23.51
CA ASP A 80 13.55 31.52 -24.89
C ASP A 80 14.38 32.78 -25.00
N ASN A 81 13.96 33.90 -24.38
CA ASN A 81 14.72 35.14 -24.32
C ASN A 81 16.06 34.95 -23.58
N GLN A 82 16.05 34.26 -22.43
CA GLN A 82 17.29 34.00 -21.68
C GLN A 82 18.24 33.06 -22.42
N GLU A 83 17.74 32.11 -23.20
CA GLU A 83 18.56 31.24 -24.05
C GLU A 83 19.27 32.02 -25.14
N ILE A 84 18.56 32.95 -25.79
CA ILE A 84 19.13 33.81 -26.83
C ILE A 84 20.22 34.72 -26.24
N GLU A 85 19.95 35.39 -25.10
CA GLU A 85 20.91 36.26 -24.43
C GLU A 85 22.14 35.49 -23.94
N PHE A 86 21.93 34.32 -23.32
CA PHE A 86 23.05 33.48 -22.88
C PHE A 86 23.95 33.08 -24.09
N LYS A 87 23.36 32.66 -25.20
CA LYS A 87 24.12 32.30 -26.40
C LYS A 87 24.96 33.47 -26.89
N ARG A 88 24.41 34.69 -26.92
CA ARG A 88 25.12 35.91 -27.30
C ARG A 88 26.33 36.20 -26.37
N ILE A 89 26.12 36.15 -25.08
CA ILE A 89 27.17 36.37 -24.07
C ILE A 89 28.23 35.26 -24.12
N ASP A 90 27.85 34.03 -24.33
CA ASP A 90 28.75 32.89 -24.45
C ASP A 90 29.67 33.00 -25.66
N GLU A 91 29.13 33.43 -26.82
CA GLU A 91 29.92 33.70 -28.02
C GLU A 91 30.91 34.86 -27.80
N LEU A 92 30.46 35.94 -27.16
CA LEU A 92 31.36 37.08 -26.80
C LEU A 92 32.43 36.66 -25.79
N TYR A 93 32.10 35.88 -24.81
CA TYR A 93 33.05 35.43 -23.77
C TYR A 93 34.16 34.56 -24.41
N LYS A 94 33.83 33.68 -25.36
CA LYS A 94 34.80 32.81 -26.07
C LYS A 94 35.85 33.60 -26.85
N VAL A 95 35.51 34.80 -27.30
CA VAL A 95 36.43 35.68 -28.06
C VAL A 95 37.01 36.81 -27.18
N GLY A 96 36.78 36.76 -25.87
CA GLY A 96 37.30 37.80 -24.91
C GLY A 96 36.51 39.09 -24.91
N GLY A 97 35.34 39.16 -25.54
CA GLY A 97 34.48 40.34 -25.63
C GLY A 97 33.50 40.50 -24.46
N ALA A 98 33.42 39.54 -23.55
CA ALA A 98 32.63 39.61 -22.32
C ALA A 98 33.47 39.20 -21.13
N SER A 99 33.15 39.79 -19.92
CA SER A 99 33.77 39.36 -18.68
C SER A 99 33.21 38.05 -18.15
N LYS A 100 34.00 37.33 -17.36
CA LYS A 100 33.52 36.12 -16.69
C LYS A 100 32.31 36.40 -15.79
N SER A 101 32.30 37.52 -15.10
CA SER A 101 31.18 37.94 -14.25
C SER A 101 29.91 38.14 -15.06
N ALA A 102 29.98 38.73 -16.26
CA ALA A 102 28.78 38.87 -17.14
C ALA A 102 28.30 37.52 -17.64
N TRP A 103 29.22 36.64 -18.01
CA TRP A 103 28.89 35.27 -18.42
C TRP A 103 28.21 34.46 -17.27
N ASP A 104 28.81 34.49 -16.07
CA ASP A 104 28.26 33.78 -14.88
C ASP A 104 26.85 34.31 -14.52
N ALA A 105 26.67 35.65 -14.55
CA ALA A 105 25.35 36.25 -14.30
C ALA A 105 24.27 35.82 -15.29
N GLN A 106 24.61 35.80 -16.59
CA GLN A 106 23.67 35.38 -17.62
C GLN A 106 23.35 33.87 -17.56
N LYS A 107 24.36 33.06 -17.24
CA LYS A 107 24.16 31.62 -16.99
C LYS A 107 23.16 31.39 -15.84
N THR A 108 23.34 32.10 -14.72
CA THR A 108 22.43 32.01 -13.58
C THR A 108 21.00 32.44 -13.96
N SER A 109 20.86 33.51 -14.73
CA SER A 109 19.54 33.98 -15.20
C SER A 109 18.85 32.94 -16.07
N LEU A 110 19.59 32.26 -16.95
CA LEU A 110 19.07 31.17 -17.76
C LEU A 110 18.64 29.96 -16.91
N GLU A 111 19.45 29.58 -15.92
CA GLU A 111 19.14 28.45 -15.02
C GLU A 111 17.85 28.74 -14.21
N VAL A 112 17.69 29.96 -13.70
CA VAL A 112 16.47 30.38 -12.99
C VAL A 112 15.24 30.31 -13.92
N ALA A 113 15.35 30.78 -15.15
CA ALA A 113 14.25 30.71 -16.12
C ALA A 113 13.87 29.26 -16.47
N ARG A 114 14.87 28.37 -16.60
CA ARG A 114 14.64 26.95 -16.84
C ARG A 114 13.90 26.27 -15.68
N GLU A 115 14.34 26.49 -14.45
CA GLU A 115 13.69 25.93 -13.28
C GLU A 115 12.25 26.46 -13.10
N THR A 116 12.02 27.75 -13.36
CA THR A 116 10.68 28.35 -13.34
C THR A 116 9.77 27.69 -14.37
N TYR A 117 10.25 27.53 -15.60
CA TYR A 117 9.48 26.87 -16.65
C TYR A 117 9.18 25.41 -16.31
N LYS A 118 10.18 24.65 -15.84
CA LYS A 118 10.04 23.25 -15.42
C LYS A 118 8.98 23.09 -14.32
N ASN A 119 9.04 23.90 -13.27
CA ASN A 119 8.07 23.89 -12.19
C ASN A 119 6.64 24.15 -12.68
N LEU A 120 6.47 25.07 -13.64
CA LEU A 120 5.16 25.35 -14.22
C LEU A 120 4.68 24.20 -15.13
N VAL A 121 5.56 23.50 -15.84
CA VAL A 121 5.20 22.29 -16.61
C VAL A 121 4.66 21.22 -15.65
N GLU A 122 5.36 20.93 -14.56
CA GLU A 122 4.99 19.93 -13.56
C GLU A 122 3.64 20.25 -12.89
N ASN A 123 3.34 21.55 -12.68
CA ASN A 123 2.09 21.99 -12.07
C ASN A 123 0.92 22.14 -13.06
N THR A 124 1.19 22.32 -14.35
CA THR A 124 0.16 22.50 -15.36
C THR A 124 -0.18 21.23 -16.13
N GLN A 125 0.68 20.22 -16.09
CA GLN A 125 0.49 18.92 -16.71
C GLN A 125 0.53 17.85 -15.62
N LEU A 126 -0.62 17.46 -15.10
CA LEU A 126 -0.69 16.43 -14.07
C LEU A 126 -0.53 15.04 -14.70
N LEU A 127 0.63 14.45 -14.47
CA LEU A 127 0.97 13.12 -14.95
C LEU A 127 0.77 12.09 -13.84
N SER A 128 0.42 10.86 -14.19
CA SER A 128 0.41 9.77 -13.24
C SER A 128 1.84 9.35 -12.90
N PRO A 129 2.25 9.33 -11.62
CA PRO A 129 3.57 8.86 -11.22
C PRO A 129 3.71 7.33 -11.28
N ILE A 130 2.59 6.59 -11.29
CA ILE A 130 2.54 5.13 -11.30
C ILE A 130 1.61 4.61 -12.39
N SER A 131 1.78 3.36 -12.76
CA SER A 131 0.77 2.61 -13.51
C SER A 131 -0.23 2.00 -12.55
N GLY A 132 -1.53 2.20 -12.80
CA GLY A 132 -2.58 1.74 -11.91
C GLY A 132 -3.97 2.11 -12.41
N ILE A 133 -4.92 2.12 -11.51
CA ILE A 133 -6.31 2.49 -11.78
C ILE A 133 -6.67 3.80 -11.06
N VAL A 134 -7.44 4.65 -11.73
CA VAL A 134 -7.98 5.87 -11.12
C VAL A 134 -9.12 5.48 -10.17
N THR A 135 -8.93 5.71 -8.87
CA THR A 135 -9.93 5.37 -7.85
C THR A 135 -10.74 6.55 -7.37
N ALA A 136 -10.24 7.77 -7.55
CA ALA A 136 -11.00 8.99 -7.26
C ALA A 136 -10.62 10.12 -8.22
N ARG A 137 -11.62 10.95 -8.55
CA ARG A 137 -11.52 12.24 -9.24
C ARG A 137 -12.44 13.22 -8.53
N ASN A 138 -11.89 14.28 -7.97
CA ASN A 138 -12.63 15.19 -7.09
C ASN A 138 -12.95 16.53 -7.74
N TYR A 139 -12.51 16.78 -8.98
CA TYR A 139 -12.71 18.05 -9.69
C TYR A 139 -13.09 17.82 -11.14
N ASP A 140 -13.79 18.77 -11.73
CA ASP A 140 -14.17 18.78 -13.14
C ASP A 140 -13.41 19.84 -13.95
N SER A 141 -13.51 19.74 -15.29
CA SER A 141 -12.99 20.78 -16.18
C SER A 141 -13.68 22.12 -15.91
N GLY A 142 -12.89 23.18 -15.76
CA GLY A 142 -13.37 24.52 -15.40
C GLY A 142 -13.28 24.85 -13.92
N ASP A 143 -13.15 23.86 -13.05
CA ASP A 143 -12.99 24.06 -11.60
C ASP A 143 -11.67 24.74 -11.26
N MET A 144 -11.67 25.46 -10.14
CA MET A 144 -10.46 26.02 -9.55
C MET A 144 -9.94 25.10 -8.44
N TYR A 145 -8.77 24.54 -8.64
CA TYR A 145 -8.04 23.87 -7.55
C TYR A 145 -7.36 24.95 -6.68
N SER A 146 -7.67 24.94 -5.39
CA SER A 146 -7.11 25.88 -4.41
C SER A 146 -6.53 25.19 -3.17
N GLY A 147 -6.28 23.88 -3.26
CA GLY A 147 -5.86 23.03 -2.15
C GLY A 147 -7.02 22.16 -1.64
N GLY A 148 -6.71 21.27 -0.69
CA GLY A 148 -7.68 20.32 -0.12
C GLY A 148 -7.56 18.94 -0.73
N ASN A 149 -8.68 18.37 -1.22
CA ASN A 149 -8.67 17.03 -1.80
C ASN A 149 -7.79 16.97 -3.06
N PRO A 150 -7.07 15.89 -3.32
CA PRO A 150 -6.33 15.72 -4.55
C PRO A 150 -7.26 15.72 -5.76
N ILE A 151 -6.77 16.15 -6.92
CA ILE A 151 -7.56 16.09 -8.17
C ILE A 151 -7.81 14.63 -8.54
N TYR A 152 -6.76 13.80 -8.46
CA TYR A 152 -6.85 12.37 -8.71
C TYR A 152 -6.26 11.54 -7.56
N THR A 153 -6.81 10.34 -7.39
CA THR A 153 -6.16 9.25 -6.68
C THR A 153 -5.95 8.11 -7.66
N VAL A 154 -4.70 7.65 -7.79
CA VAL A 154 -4.32 6.50 -8.61
C VAL A 154 -3.74 5.44 -7.69
N GLU A 155 -4.23 4.21 -7.84
CA GLU A 155 -3.82 3.06 -7.02
C GLU A 155 -3.27 1.94 -7.89
N GLU A 156 -2.11 1.41 -7.48
CA GLU A 156 -1.57 0.18 -8.03
C GLU A 156 -2.19 -1.00 -7.29
N ILE A 157 -3.02 -1.77 -8.00
CA ILE A 157 -3.75 -2.92 -7.45
C ILE A 157 -3.21 -4.27 -7.93
N ARG A 158 -2.12 -4.28 -8.66
CA ARG A 158 -1.34 -5.46 -9.08
C ARG A 158 0.13 -5.28 -8.73
N PRO A 159 0.57 -5.87 -7.60
CA PRO A 159 -0.17 -6.64 -6.58
C PRO A 159 -1.02 -5.77 -5.66
N VAL A 160 -1.85 -6.41 -4.80
CA VAL A 160 -2.41 -5.79 -3.59
C VAL A 160 -1.65 -6.25 -2.37
N LYS A 161 -1.78 -5.53 -1.27
CA LYS A 161 -1.16 -5.87 0.01
C LYS A 161 -2.18 -5.95 1.15
N LEU A 162 -1.80 -6.67 2.17
CA LEU A 162 -2.52 -6.83 3.43
C LEU A 162 -1.55 -6.59 4.57
N MET A 163 -1.98 -5.87 5.58
CA MET A 163 -1.21 -5.69 6.82
C MET A 163 -1.88 -6.50 7.93
N VAL A 164 -1.19 -7.47 8.49
CA VAL A 164 -1.65 -8.26 9.64
C VAL A 164 -0.76 -8.00 10.83
N ASN A 165 -1.36 -7.95 12.03
CA ASN A 165 -0.63 -7.84 13.28
C ASN A 165 -0.47 -9.23 13.90
N VAL A 166 0.75 -9.70 13.99
CA VAL A 166 1.09 -11.05 14.49
C VAL A 166 1.66 -10.95 15.89
N SER A 167 1.29 -11.89 16.77
CA SER A 167 1.80 -11.93 18.14
C SER A 167 3.32 -12.11 18.20
N GLU A 168 3.98 -11.40 19.11
CA GLU A 168 5.42 -11.49 19.41
C GLU A 168 5.90 -12.96 19.57
N SER A 169 5.06 -13.82 20.16
CA SER A 169 5.37 -15.25 20.38
C SER A 169 5.64 -16.02 19.08
N LEU A 170 5.15 -15.52 17.93
CA LEU A 170 5.30 -16.13 16.61
C LEU A 170 6.42 -15.50 15.79
N PHE A 171 7.15 -14.51 16.34
CA PHE A 171 8.16 -13.74 15.60
C PHE A 171 9.22 -14.62 14.91
N THR A 172 9.72 -15.65 15.59
CA THR A 172 10.73 -16.55 15.04
C THR A 172 10.19 -17.49 13.95
N LYS A 173 8.88 -17.67 13.88
CA LYS A 173 8.20 -18.59 12.96
C LYS A 173 7.79 -17.91 11.65
N VAL A 174 7.56 -16.61 11.66
CA VAL A 174 7.17 -15.84 10.47
C VAL A 174 8.40 -15.39 9.72
N LYS A 175 8.47 -15.73 8.42
CA LYS A 175 9.61 -15.36 7.55
C LYS A 175 9.10 -14.82 6.22
N LYS A 176 9.92 -13.97 5.59
CA LYS A 176 9.67 -13.54 4.21
C LYS A 176 9.55 -14.74 3.28
N GLY A 177 8.55 -14.73 2.41
CA GLY A 177 8.24 -15.81 1.47
C GLY A 177 7.29 -16.88 2.04
N HIS A 178 6.91 -16.80 3.33
CA HIS A 178 5.93 -17.70 3.92
C HIS A 178 4.61 -17.59 3.15
N GLU A 179 4.08 -18.71 2.69
CA GLU A 179 2.81 -18.77 1.96
C GLU A 179 1.64 -18.73 2.95
N VAL A 180 0.61 -18.00 2.57
CA VAL A 180 -0.58 -17.82 3.39
C VAL A 180 -1.83 -18.01 2.56
N ASP A 181 -2.88 -18.51 3.19
CA ASP A 181 -4.19 -18.66 2.62
C ASP A 181 -5.07 -17.47 3.02
N ILE A 182 -5.71 -16.86 2.05
CA ILE A 182 -6.50 -15.66 2.24
C ILE A 182 -7.92 -15.92 1.73
N ARG A 183 -8.90 -15.66 2.59
CA ARG A 183 -10.32 -15.68 2.23
C ARG A 183 -10.85 -14.26 2.30
N LEU A 184 -11.62 -13.89 1.28
CA LEU A 184 -12.29 -12.61 1.20
C LEU A 184 -13.78 -12.84 1.38
N ASP A 185 -14.41 -12.15 2.31
CA ASP A 185 -15.84 -12.36 2.64
C ASP A 185 -16.74 -12.24 1.40
N VAL A 186 -16.36 -11.42 0.41
CA VAL A 186 -17.08 -11.25 -0.86
C VAL A 186 -17.09 -12.51 -1.71
N TYR A 187 -16.08 -13.37 -1.61
CA TYR A 187 -15.91 -14.58 -2.41
C TYR A 187 -16.15 -15.88 -1.64
N GLY A 188 -16.70 -15.78 -0.42
CA GLY A 188 -17.05 -16.94 0.41
C GLY A 188 -15.83 -17.82 0.72
N ASP A 189 -15.91 -19.10 0.34
CA ASP A 189 -14.87 -20.09 0.65
C ASP A 189 -13.71 -20.13 -0.34
N GLU A 190 -13.70 -19.27 -1.37
CA GLU A 190 -12.60 -19.20 -2.33
C GLU A 190 -11.30 -18.78 -1.62
N VAL A 191 -10.22 -19.52 -1.86
CA VAL A 191 -8.91 -19.28 -1.26
C VAL A 191 -8.01 -18.58 -2.25
N PHE A 192 -7.51 -17.40 -1.87
CA PHE A 192 -6.47 -16.68 -2.58
C PHE A 192 -5.12 -16.98 -1.92
N LYS A 193 -4.09 -17.20 -2.73
CA LYS A 193 -2.74 -17.43 -2.23
C LYS A 193 -1.99 -16.11 -2.12
N GLY A 194 -1.39 -15.89 -0.96
CA GLY A 194 -0.51 -14.76 -0.71
C GLY A 194 0.85 -15.20 -0.17
N LYS A 195 1.78 -14.26 -0.13
CA LYS A 195 3.11 -14.48 0.44
C LYS A 195 3.50 -13.33 1.34
N VAL A 196 4.15 -13.66 2.46
CA VAL A 196 4.77 -12.66 3.32
C VAL A 196 5.88 -11.95 2.54
N ASN A 197 5.70 -10.65 2.33
CA ASN A 197 6.66 -9.80 1.62
C ASN A 197 7.65 -9.14 2.58
N LEU A 198 7.15 -8.67 3.73
CA LEU A 198 7.95 -7.97 4.73
C LEU A 198 7.46 -8.33 6.14
N VAL A 199 8.40 -8.60 7.02
CA VAL A 199 8.19 -8.70 8.47
C VAL A 199 8.82 -7.46 9.09
N TYR A 200 8.04 -6.64 9.76
CA TYR A 200 8.55 -5.41 10.37
C TYR A 200 9.43 -5.74 11.58
N PRO A 201 10.58 -5.03 11.74
CA PRO A 201 11.55 -5.34 12.79
C PRO A 201 11.14 -4.85 14.18
N THR A 202 10.08 -4.05 14.26
CA THR A 202 9.63 -3.42 15.52
C THR A 202 8.38 -4.10 16.04
N ILE A 203 8.34 -4.29 17.37
CA ILE A 203 7.17 -4.82 18.09
C ILE A 203 6.50 -3.64 18.81
N ASP A 204 5.19 -3.55 18.67
CA ASP A 204 4.38 -2.59 19.44
C ASP A 204 4.29 -3.07 20.90
N PRO A 205 4.84 -2.32 21.86
CA PRO A 205 4.84 -2.75 23.26
C PRO A 205 3.45 -2.74 23.90
N ALA A 206 2.49 -1.99 23.35
CA ALA A 206 1.14 -1.91 23.90
C ALA A 206 0.30 -3.14 23.51
N THR A 207 0.44 -3.61 22.27
CA THR A 207 -0.33 -4.74 21.75
C THR A 207 0.45 -6.05 21.75
N ARG A 208 1.78 -6.02 21.97
CA ARG A 208 2.67 -7.17 21.86
C ARG A 208 2.59 -7.86 20.50
N THR A 209 2.44 -7.08 19.44
CA THR A 209 2.34 -7.55 18.05
C THR A 209 3.37 -6.85 17.17
N PHE A 210 3.67 -7.47 16.05
CA PHE A 210 4.47 -6.88 14.97
C PHE A 210 3.71 -6.93 13.65
N PRO A 211 3.80 -5.88 12.81
CA PRO A 211 3.15 -5.87 11.51
C PRO A 211 3.86 -6.82 10.53
N VAL A 212 3.07 -7.48 9.71
CA VAL A 212 3.53 -8.33 8.61
C VAL A 212 2.78 -7.91 7.35
N GLU A 213 3.55 -7.57 6.31
CA GLU A 213 3.00 -7.25 5.00
C GLU A 213 2.91 -8.52 4.15
N ILE A 214 1.73 -8.78 3.64
CA ILE A 214 1.44 -9.90 2.74
C ILE A 214 1.05 -9.34 1.38
N LYS A 215 1.52 -9.96 0.31
CA LYS A 215 1.15 -9.60 -1.07
C LYS A 215 0.37 -10.71 -1.75
N ILE A 216 -0.66 -10.29 -2.52
CA ILE A 216 -1.42 -11.12 -3.45
C ILE A 216 -1.14 -10.58 -4.86
N ALA A 217 -0.80 -11.46 -5.80
CA ALA A 217 -0.45 -11.05 -7.18
C ALA A 217 -1.58 -10.30 -7.90
N ASN A 218 -2.84 -10.73 -7.69
CA ASN A 218 -4.06 -10.08 -8.18
C ASN A 218 -4.07 -9.80 -9.70
N SER A 219 -3.63 -10.77 -10.50
CA SER A 219 -3.48 -10.62 -11.95
C SER A 219 -4.81 -10.34 -12.67
N ASP A 220 -5.91 -10.84 -12.11
CA ASP A 220 -7.30 -10.70 -12.61
C ASP A 220 -8.04 -9.48 -12.03
N GLU A 221 -7.39 -8.69 -11.14
CA GLU A 221 -7.93 -7.51 -10.47
C GLU A 221 -9.24 -7.74 -9.68
N ARG A 222 -9.52 -8.98 -9.31
CA ARG A 222 -10.71 -9.33 -8.53
C ARG A 222 -10.61 -8.86 -7.09
N VAL A 223 -9.40 -8.85 -6.53
CA VAL A 223 -9.14 -8.38 -5.17
C VAL A 223 -8.98 -6.87 -5.20
N ARG A 224 -9.86 -6.16 -4.50
CA ARG A 224 -9.89 -4.70 -4.50
C ARG A 224 -9.54 -4.11 -3.15
N PRO A 225 -8.84 -2.98 -3.11
CA PRO A 225 -8.64 -2.23 -1.87
C PRO A 225 -9.97 -1.96 -1.15
N GLY A 226 -9.95 -2.09 0.17
CA GLY A 226 -11.13 -1.96 1.03
C GLY A 226 -11.86 -3.27 1.32
N MET A 227 -11.56 -4.38 0.63
CA MET A 227 -12.15 -5.68 0.95
C MET A 227 -11.63 -6.20 2.29
N PHE A 228 -12.50 -6.84 3.05
CA PHE A 228 -12.14 -7.51 4.29
C PHE A 228 -11.58 -8.91 4.00
N ALA A 229 -10.49 -9.25 4.66
CA ALA A 229 -9.75 -10.49 4.44
C ALA A 229 -9.48 -11.24 5.76
N ARG A 230 -9.58 -12.56 5.70
CA ARG A 230 -9.11 -13.49 6.73
C ARG A 230 -7.88 -14.20 6.22
N VAL A 231 -6.79 -14.09 6.94
CA VAL A 231 -5.48 -14.63 6.58
C VAL A 231 -5.18 -15.79 7.50
N THR A 232 -4.98 -16.97 6.94
CA THR A 232 -4.58 -18.17 7.67
C THR A 232 -3.11 -18.45 7.41
N MET A 233 -2.31 -18.51 8.48
CA MET A 233 -0.89 -18.88 8.43
C MET A 233 -0.68 -20.20 9.15
N SER A 234 0.12 -21.09 8.52
CA SER A 234 0.58 -22.33 9.13
C SER A 234 1.96 -22.12 9.77
N PHE A 235 2.12 -22.53 11.01
CA PHE A 235 3.38 -22.43 11.77
C PHE A 235 4.04 -23.79 12.03
N GLY A 236 3.70 -24.78 11.21
CA GLY A 236 4.20 -26.16 11.32
C GLY A 236 3.27 -27.04 12.11
N HIS A 237 3.75 -28.24 12.39
CA HIS A 237 2.99 -29.28 13.05
C HIS A 237 3.39 -29.38 14.53
N MET A 238 2.44 -29.68 15.38
CA MET A 238 2.64 -29.95 16.80
C MET A 238 1.95 -31.27 17.16
N ASP A 239 2.65 -32.09 17.94
CA ASP A 239 2.07 -33.29 18.50
C ASP A 239 1.08 -32.93 19.61
N HIS A 240 -0.19 -33.19 19.39
CA HIS A 240 -1.24 -33.00 20.38
C HIS A 240 -1.85 -34.33 20.79
N VAL A 241 -2.09 -34.48 22.11
CA VAL A 241 -2.86 -35.60 22.63
C VAL A 241 -4.34 -35.28 22.45
N VAL A 242 -5.04 -36.07 21.62
CA VAL A 242 -6.45 -35.92 21.39
C VAL A 242 -7.21 -36.84 22.38
N ALA A 243 -8.01 -36.24 23.24
CA ALA A 243 -8.93 -36.93 24.11
C ALA A 243 -10.39 -36.72 23.64
N PRO A 244 -11.22 -37.76 23.57
CA PRO A 244 -12.63 -37.60 23.23
C PRO A 244 -13.35 -36.70 24.26
N ASP A 245 -14.26 -35.84 23.81
CA ASP A 245 -15.04 -34.93 24.66
C ASP A 245 -15.75 -35.64 25.84
N ARG A 246 -16.09 -36.92 25.67
CA ARG A 246 -16.73 -37.74 26.68
C ARG A 246 -15.84 -38.15 27.83
N SER A 247 -14.50 -37.96 27.70
CA SER A 247 -13.55 -38.28 28.77
C SER A 247 -13.36 -37.13 29.78
N ILE A 248 -13.96 -35.94 29.49
CA ILE A 248 -13.90 -34.77 30.38
C ILE A 248 -15.01 -34.88 31.41
N VAL A 249 -14.68 -35.19 32.66
CA VAL A 249 -15.60 -35.17 33.78
C VAL A 249 -15.60 -33.76 34.37
N LYS A 250 -16.68 -33.00 34.17
CA LYS A 250 -16.90 -31.73 34.88
C LYS A 250 -17.36 -31.98 36.30
N GLN A 251 -16.55 -31.67 37.29
CA GLN A 251 -16.93 -31.71 38.70
C GLN A 251 -17.66 -30.42 39.04
N SER A 252 -18.97 -30.51 39.29
CA SER A 252 -19.75 -29.35 39.70
C SER A 252 -19.33 -28.94 41.12
N GLY A 253 -18.67 -27.79 41.26
CA GLY A 253 -18.38 -27.19 42.57
C GLY A 253 -16.93 -26.87 42.91
N ALA A 254 -15.99 -27.18 42.06
CA ALA A 254 -14.61 -26.70 42.21
C ALA A 254 -14.09 -26.24 40.84
N GLY A 255 -13.53 -25.04 40.78
CA GLY A 255 -13.11 -24.41 39.54
C GLY A 255 -12.26 -25.30 38.64
N ASP A 256 -12.38 -25.08 37.35
CA ASP A 256 -11.67 -25.79 36.29
C ASP A 256 -10.17 -25.94 36.61
N ARG A 257 -9.73 -27.19 36.67
CA ARG A 257 -8.33 -27.54 36.73
C ARG A 257 -7.93 -28.19 35.42
#